data_a5159f0931e2cb341eb34de5639f6915
#
_entry.id   a5159f0931e2cb341eb34de5639f6915
#
_cell.length_a   1.000
_cell.length_b   1.000
_cell.length_c   1.000
_cell.angle_alpha   90.00
_cell.angle_beta   90.00
_cell.angle_gamma   90.00
#
_symmetry.space_group_name_H-M   'P 1'
#
loop_
_entity.id
_entity.type
_entity.pdbx_description
1 polymer ?
#
loop_
_entity_poly.entity_id
_entity_poly.type
_entity_poly.pdbx_seq_one_letter_code
_entity_poly.pdbx_strand_id
1 'polypeptide(L)'
;MGQYPTCIHSVISNNPKDLNQFLEKLGSRLEEIELELVVATRVQVCLDEMLSNAIKYGYPPEKTGQIEVSITYETDEIVVSVTDDGVPFDPFTRDDLDSLDLDIEDREIGGLGIHIVKNMASRVDHQRQTNRNINRFWIPLS
;
A
#
# COMPACT_ATOMS: atom_id res chain seq x y z
N MET A 1 18.53 8.94 -19.69
CA MET A 1 18.34 8.97 -19.41
C MET A 1 17.61 8.46 -18.90
N GLY A 2 17.35 8.33 -18.57
CA GLY A 2 16.52 8.13 -18.00
C GLY A 2 15.93 7.01 -17.71
N GLN A 3 15.98 6.43 -17.28
CA GLN A 3 15.57 5.50 -17.02
C GLN A 3 15.46 5.17 -15.86
N TYR A 4 14.95 4.73 -15.36
CA TYR A 4 14.63 4.64 -14.32
C TYR A 4 14.28 3.69 -13.69
N PRO A 5 14.41 2.90 -13.66
CA PRO A 5 13.90 1.90 -13.11
C PRO A 5 14.23 1.83 -11.78
N THR A 6 14.52 2.62 -11.11
CA THR A 6 14.82 2.41 -9.92
C THR A 6 13.86 1.97 -9.12
N CYS A 7 14.10 1.10 -8.36
CA CYS A 7 13.20 0.47 -7.56
C CYS A 7 13.58 0.54 -6.14
N ILE A 8 12.63 0.71 -5.28
CA ILE A 8 12.74 0.40 -3.88
C ILE A 8 12.04 -0.94 -3.73
N HIS A 9 12.74 -1.91 -3.17
CA HIS A 9 12.19 -3.24 -2.95
C HIS A 9 12.46 -3.67 -1.52
N SER A 10 11.43 -4.14 -0.83
CA SER A 10 11.57 -4.60 0.55
C SER A 10 10.62 -5.75 0.83
N VAL A 11 11.02 -6.62 1.73
CA VAL A 11 10.16 -7.69 2.24
C VAL A 11 10.03 -7.48 3.73
N ILE A 12 8.80 -7.43 4.22
CA ILE A 12 8.54 -7.27 5.65
C ILE A 12 7.63 -8.40 6.10
N SER A 13 7.63 -8.68 7.40
CA SER A 13 6.68 -9.63 7.95
C SER A 13 5.37 -8.90 8.21
N ASN A 14 4.31 -9.66 8.51
CA ASN A 14 3.02 -9.06 8.84
C ASN A 14 2.99 -8.53 10.28
N ASN A 15 4.13 -8.25 10.86
CA ASN A 15 4.23 -7.72 12.20
C ASN A 15 4.16 -6.19 12.17
N PRO A 16 3.28 -5.55 12.96
CA PRO A 16 3.20 -4.09 12.97
C PRO A 16 4.51 -3.38 13.27
N LYS A 17 5.39 -4.01 14.03
CA LYS A 17 6.70 -3.42 14.32
C LYS A 17 7.55 -3.32 13.06
N ASP A 18 7.53 -4.36 12.23
CA ASP A 18 8.27 -4.35 10.97
C ASP A 18 7.68 -3.31 10.01
N LEU A 19 6.36 -3.16 9.99
CA LEU A 19 5.70 -2.13 9.21
C LEU A 19 6.19 -0.75 9.62
N ASN A 20 6.21 -0.48 10.92
CA ASN A 20 6.65 0.84 11.40
C ASN A 20 8.10 1.12 11.05
N GLN A 21 8.97 0.12 11.17
CA GLN A 21 10.38 0.28 10.80
C GLN A 21 10.52 0.55 9.31
N PHE A 22 9.77 -0.14 8.49
CA PHE A 22 9.79 0.07 7.05
C PHE A 22 9.37 1.51 6.71
N LEU A 23 8.27 1.98 7.30
CA LEU A 23 7.75 3.31 7.01
C LEU A 23 8.72 4.41 7.47
N GLU A 24 9.41 4.20 8.60
CA GLU A 24 10.40 5.15 9.06
C GLU A 24 11.56 5.30 8.07
N LYS A 25 11.99 4.20 7.47
CA LYS A 25 13.09 4.22 6.52
C LYS A 25 12.65 4.69 5.14
N LEU A 26 11.39 4.52 4.83
CA LEU A 26 10.88 4.81 3.50
C LEU A 26 11.07 6.28 3.13
N GLY A 27 10.82 7.19 4.07
CA GLY A 27 10.98 8.62 3.79
C GLY A 27 12.36 8.96 3.24
N SER A 28 13.40 8.45 3.88
CA SER A 28 14.77 8.69 3.42
C SER A 28 15.03 8.06 2.06
N ARG A 29 14.49 6.88 1.83
CA ARG A 29 14.68 6.20 0.55
C ARG A 29 13.97 6.93 -0.59
N LEU A 30 12.80 7.52 -0.31
CA LEU A 30 12.11 8.31 -1.31
C LEU A 30 12.86 9.61 -1.62
N GLU A 31 13.50 10.20 -0.62
CA GLU A 31 14.36 11.34 -0.86
C GLU A 31 15.55 10.98 -1.74
N GLU A 32 16.15 9.83 -1.51
CA GLU A 32 17.30 9.39 -2.30
C GLU A 32 16.97 9.24 -3.79
N ILE A 33 15.72 8.90 -4.12
CA ILE A 33 15.31 8.81 -5.51
C ILE A 33 14.71 10.11 -6.01
N GLU A 34 14.88 11.17 -5.22
CA GLU A 34 14.54 12.53 -5.63
C GLU A 34 13.08 12.80 -5.99
N LEU A 35 12.16 12.12 -5.28
CA LEU A 35 10.75 12.43 -5.44
C LEU A 35 10.41 13.75 -4.79
N GLU A 36 9.52 14.52 -5.41
CA GLU A 36 9.02 15.71 -4.79
C GLU A 36 8.27 15.35 -3.52
N LEU A 37 8.31 16.23 -2.55
CA LEU A 37 7.72 15.98 -1.24
C LEU A 37 6.25 15.62 -1.31
N VAL A 38 5.48 16.28 -2.17
CA VAL A 38 4.05 15.99 -2.31
C VAL A 38 3.85 14.55 -2.79
N VAL A 39 4.63 14.13 -3.79
CA VAL A 39 4.52 12.77 -4.33
C VAL A 39 4.98 11.76 -3.30
N ALA A 40 6.10 12.01 -2.63
CA ALA A 40 6.62 11.12 -1.59
C ALA A 40 5.60 10.95 -0.47
N THR A 41 4.94 12.03 -0.06
CA THR A 41 3.94 11.97 0.99
C THR A 41 2.75 11.10 0.57
N ARG A 42 2.30 11.26 -0.67
CA ARG A 42 1.19 10.42 -1.17
C ARG A 42 1.56 8.96 -1.22
N VAL A 43 2.78 8.64 -1.66
CA VAL A 43 3.27 7.27 -1.66
C VAL A 43 3.28 6.70 -0.24
N GLN A 44 3.79 7.47 0.73
CA GLN A 44 3.84 6.99 2.11
C GLN A 44 2.46 6.78 2.72
N VAL A 45 1.55 7.72 2.52
CA VAL A 45 0.20 7.60 3.06
C VAL A 45 -0.50 6.39 2.45
N CYS A 46 -0.40 6.21 1.14
CA CYS A 46 -1.05 5.09 0.47
C CYS A 46 -0.44 3.76 0.89
N LEU A 47 0.89 3.69 1.02
CA LEU A 47 1.54 2.47 1.47
C LEU A 47 1.15 2.11 2.90
N ASP A 48 1.09 3.10 3.79
CA ASP A 48 0.68 2.84 5.16
C ASP A 48 -0.71 2.19 5.18
N GLU A 49 -1.65 2.74 4.42
CA GLU A 49 -3.01 2.20 4.36
C GLU A 49 -3.05 0.82 3.73
N MET A 50 -2.31 0.61 2.65
CA MET A 50 -2.30 -0.69 1.97
C MET A 50 -1.67 -1.76 2.84
N LEU A 51 -0.55 -1.45 3.51
CA LEU A 51 0.14 -2.41 4.36
C LEU A 51 -0.65 -2.70 5.61
N SER A 52 -1.25 -1.69 6.22
CA SER A 52 -2.09 -1.89 7.40
C SER A 52 -3.29 -2.77 7.10
N ASN A 53 -3.91 -2.55 5.94
CA ASN A 53 -5.03 -3.39 5.51
C ASN A 53 -4.59 -4.84 5.24
N ALA A 54 -3.45 -5.02 4.60
CA ALA A 54 -2.94 -6.36 4.32
C ALA A 54 -2.70 -7.12 5.62
N ILE A 55 -2.10 -6.47 6.61
CA ILE A 55 -1.84 -7.10 7.90
C ILE A 55 -3.14 -7.41 8.63
N LYS A 56 -4.06 -6.45 8.65
CA LYS A 56 -5.29 -6.59 9.42
C LYS A 56 -6.25 -7.61 8.83
N TYR A 57 -6.39 -7.64 7.52
CA TYR A 57 -7.39 -8.48 6.88
C TYR A 57 -6.84 -9.68 6.16
N GLY A 58 -5.56 -9.71 5.88
CA GLY A 58 -4.93 -10.79 5.12
C GLY A 58 -4.46 -11.95 5.97
N TYR A 59 -4.32 -11.75 7.28
CA TYR A 59 -3.73 -12.78 8.14
C TYR A 59 -4.58 -13.04 9.36
N PRO A 60 -4.95 -14.29 9.59
CA PRO A 60 -5.58 -14.68 10.87
C PRO A 60 -4.63 -14.42 12.04
N PRO A 61 -5.15 -14.26 13.25
CA PRO A 61 -4.30 -14.10 14.42
C PRO A 61 -3.25 -15.21 14.50
N GLU A 62 -2.05 -14.84 14.91
CA GLU A 62 -0.94 -15.77 15.10
C GLU A 62 -0.35 -16.37 13.84
N LYS A 63 -0.84 -16.03 12.66
CA LYS A 63 -0.24 -16.53 11.43
C LYS A 63 0.80 -15.54 10.95
N THR A 64 2.03 -16.03 10.73
CA THR A 64 3.07 -15.18 10.16
C THR A 64 3.09 -15.29 8.65
N GLY A 65 3.41 -14.21 8.00
CA GLY A 65 3.54 -14.18 6.56
C GLY A 65 4.50 -13.09 6.13
N GLN A 66 4.64 -12.93 4.83
CA GLN A 66 5.55 -11.97 4.25
C GLN A 66 4.82 -11.06 3.28
N ILE A 67 5.21 -9.80 3.30
CA ILE A 67 4.67 -8.78 2.41
C ILE A 67 5.81 -8.16 1.65
N GLU A 68 5.71 -8.18 0.33
CA GLU A 68 6.74 -7.63 -0.54
C GLU A 68 6.27 -6.31 -1.11
N VAL A 69 7.10 -5.28 -1.01
CA VAL A 69 6.79 -3.95 -1.54
C VAL A 69 7.78 -3.60 -2.62
N SER A 70 7.27 -3.15 -3.77
CA SER A 70 8.10 -2.64 -4.85
C SER A 70 7.62 -1.27 -5.27
N ILE A 71 8.55 -0.35 -5.48
CA ILE A 71 8.26 1.00 -5.94
C ILE A 71 9.11 1.25 -7.18
N THR A 72 8.46 1.55 -8.30
CA THR A 72 9.12 1.71 -9.59
C THR A 72 8.68 2.98 -10.26
N TYR A 73 9.62 3.66 -10.93
CA TYR A 73 9.28 4.81 -11.75
C TYR A 73 8.74 4.34 -13.08
N GLU A 74 7.68 4.98 -13.52
CA GLU A 74 7.25 4.92 -14.91
C GLU A 74 7.35 6.34 -15.44
N THR A 75 7.07 6.55 -16.72
CA THR A 75 7.30 7.84 -17.34
C THR A 75 6.68 9.02 -16.59
N ASP A 76 5.42 8.91 -16.24
CA ASP A 76 4.71 10.00 -15.58
C ASP A 76 4.17 9.64 -14.20
N GLU A 77 4.49 8.46 -13.71
CA GLU A 77 3.89 7.94 -12.49
C GLU A 77 4.85 7.07 -11.73
N ILE A 78 4.58 6.94 -10.44
CA ILE A 78 5.21 5.93 -9.60
C ILE A 78 4.23 4.77 -9.49
N VAL A 79 4.72 3.55 -9.70
CA VAL A 79 3.91 2.35 -9.48
C VAL A 79 4.36 1.70 -8.19
N VAL A 80 3.42 1.46 -7.30
CA VAL A 80 3.69 0.76 -6.04
C VAL A 80 2.95 -0.57 -6.06
N SER A 81 3.67 -1.65 -5.80
CA SER A 81 3.11 -2.99 -5.74
C SER A 81 3.27 -3.56 -4.35
N VAL A 82 2.20 -4.08 -3.78
CA VAL A 82 2.21 -4.74 -2.48
C VAL A 82 1.70 -6.17 -2.69
N THR A 83 2.58 -7.14 -2.46
CA THR A 83 2.26 -8.55 -2.65
C THR A 83 2.32 -9.26 -1.30
N ASP A 84 1.24 -9.92 -0.91
CA ASP A 84 1.21 -10.65 0.35
C ASP A 84 0.78 -12.09 0.12
N ASP A 85 1.12 -12.96 1.07
CA ASP A 85 0.75 -14.36 1.05
C ASP A 85 -0.43 -14.66 1.98
N GLY A 86 -1.23 -13.66 2.25
CA GLY A 86 -2.40 -13.80 3.10
C GLY A 86 -3.58 -14.45 2.41
N VAL A 87 -4.72 -14.44 3.09
CA VAL A 87 -5.95 -14.98 2.52
C VAL A 87 -6.43 -14.07 1.39
N PRO A 88 -7.25 -14.60 0.46
CA PRO A 88 -7.77 -13.75 -0.62
C PRO A 88 -8.50 -12.54 -0.06
N PHE A 89 -8.06 -11.36 -0.48
CA PHE A 89 -8.65 -10.12 -0.02
C PHE A 89 -8.35 -9.01 -1.02
N ASP A 90 -9.39 -8.39 -1.56
CA ASP A 90 -9.24 -7.25 -2.46
C ASP A 90 -9.62 -5.98 -1.69
N PRO A 91 -8.65 -5.16 -1.29
CA PRO A 91 -8.95 -3.96 -0.52
C PRO A 91 -9.75 -2.92 -1.29
N PHE A 92 -9.69 -2.96 -2.63
CA PHE A 92 -10.30 -1.91 -3.45
C PHE A 92 -11.78 -2.13 -3.70
N THR A 93 -12.29 -3.35 -3.49
CA THR A 93 -13.71 -3.61 -3.66
C THR A 93 -14.49 -3.35 -2.38
N ARG A 94 -13.78 -3.07 -1.30
CA ARG A 94 -14.43 -2.79 -0.04
C ARG A 94 -15.17 -1.48 -0.14
N ASP A 95 -16.47 -1.51 0.13
CA ASP A 95 -17.27 -0.30 0.08
C ASP A 95 -17.33 0.34 1.46
N ASP A 96 -16.47 1.31 1.64
CA ASP A 96 -16.36 1.97 2.93
C ASP A 96 -17.50 2.93 3.20
N LEU A 97 -18.23 3.29 2.16
CA LEU A 97 -19.37 4.19 2.34
C LEU A 97 -20.49 3.51 3.13
N ASP A 98 -20.60 2.20 3.02
CA ASP A 98 -21.59 1.47 3.78
C ASP A 98 -21.34 1.55 5.27
N SER A 99 -20.08 1.73 5.66
CA SER A 99 -19.74 1.83 7.08
C SER A 99 -20.13 3.18 7.68
N LEU A 100 -20.49 4.15 6.84
CA LEU A 100 -20.90 5.46 7.34
C LEU A 100 -22.26 5.40 8.04
N ASP A 101 -23.02 4.34 7.77
CA ASP A 101 -24.29 4.15 8.45
C ASP A 101 -24.13 3.53 9.82
N LEU A 102 -22.92 3.10 10.17
CA LEU A 102 -22.65 2.53 11.47
C LEU A 102 -22.24 3.63 12.45
N ASP A 103 -22.38 3.32 13.72
CA ASP A 103 -21.89 4.24 14.74
C ASP A 103 -20.38 4.40 14.59
N ILE A 104 -19.88 5.55 14.98
CA ILE A 104 -18.45 5.84 14.86
C ILE A 104 -17.60 4.77 15.51
N GLU A 105 -18.05 4.21 16.63
CA GLU A 105 -17.32 3.16 17.33
C GLU A 105 -17.24 1.86 16.53
N ASP A 106 -18.20 1.63 15.65
CA ASP A 106 -18.24 0.42 14.84
C ASP A 106 -17.58 0.59 13.48
N ARG A 107 -17.17 1.81 13.14
CA ARG A 107 -16.50 2.04 11.86
C ARG A 107 -15.08 1.54 11.92
N GLU A 108 -14.69 0.87 10.88
CA GLU A 108 -13.30 0.48 10.77
C GLU A 108 -12.50 1.61 10.20
N ILE A 109 -11.47 2.00 10.91
CA ILE A 109 -10.62 3.11 10.50
C ILE A 109 -9.98 2.84 9.14
N GLY A 110 -9.56 1.59 8.91
CA GLY A 110 -8.94 1.22 7.63
C GLY A 110 -9.84 1.40 6.43
N GLY A 111 -11.17 1.42 6.63
CA GLY A 111 -12.09 1.63 5.52
C GLY A 111 -11.94 3.00 4.88
N LEU A 112 -11.69 4.01 5.68
CA LEU A 112 -11.49 5.36 5.16
C LEU A 112 -10.17 5.48 4.42
N GLY A 113 -9.17 4.69 4.80
CA GLY A 113 -7.86 4.72 4.17
C GLY A 113 -7.91 4.30 2.71
N ILE A 114 -8.75 3.33 2.36
CA ILE A 114 -8.87 2.90 0.97
C ILE A 114 -9.45 4.01 0.10
N HIS A 115 -10.37 4.81 0.63
CA HIS A 115 -10.85 5.99 -0.08
C HIS A 115 -9.72 6.98 -0.36
N ILE A 116 -8.83 7.17 0.61
CA ILE A 116 -7.68 8.05 0.43
C ILE A 116 -6.80 7.52 -0.70
N VAL A 117 -6.52 6.21 -0.71
CA VAL A 117 -5.72 5.60 -1.77
C VAL A 117 -6.37 5.83 -3.13
N LYS A 118 -7.66 5.56 -3.24
CA LYS A 118 -8.38 5.73 -4.50
C LYS A 118 -8.40 7.19 -4.99
N ASN A 119 -8.39 8.13 -4.06
CA ASN A 119 -8.36 9.54 -4.42
C ASN A 119 -6.98 10.03 -4.79
N MET A 120 -5.94 9.50 -4.20
CA MET A 120 -4.57 9.92 -4.47
C MET A 120 -3.98 9.23 -5.69
N ALA A 121 -4.40 7.99 -5.95
CA ALA A 121 -3.88 7.22 -7.07
C ALA A 121 -4.65 7.53 -8.34
N SER A 122 -3.97 7.50 -9.48
CA SER A 122 -4.63 7.62 -10.76
C SER A 122 -5.33 6.32 -11.13
N ARG A 123 -4.86 5.22 -10.57
CA ARG A 123 -5.39 3.89 -10.89
C ARG A 123 -5.01 2.93 -9.78
N VAL A 124 -5.84 1.93 -9.55
CA VAL A 124 -5.58 0.84 -8.60
C VAL A 124 -5.89 -0.49 -9.29
N ASP A 125 -5.23 -1.55 -8.84
CA ASP A 125 -5.42 -2.88 -9.43
C ASP A 125 -5.20 -3.95 -8.38
N HIS A 126 -5.97 -5.01 -8.44
CA HIS A 126 -5.83 -6.18 -7.58
C HIS A 126 -5.83 -7.45 -8.43
N GLN A 127 -4.92 -8.36 -8.11
CA GLN A 127 -4.89 -9.69 -8.71
C GLN A 127 -4.67 -10.73 -7.62
N ARG A 128 -5.23 -11.90 -7.83
CA ARG A 128 -4.96 -13.05 -6.96
C ARG A 128 -4.31 -14.13 -7.80
N GLN A 129 -3.03 -14.45 -7.50
CA GLN A 129 -2.28 -15.45 -8.26
C GLN A 129 -1.46 -16.31 -7.32
N THR A 130 -1.54 -17.61 -7.50
CA THR A 130 -0.65 -18.55 -6.79
C THR A 130 -0.60 -18.29 -5.29
N ASN A 131 -1.77 -18.20 -4.68
CA ASN A 131 -1.88 -17.99 -3.21
C ASN A 131 -1.31 -16.65 -2.73
N ARG A 132 -1.30 -15.65 -3.59
CA ARG A 132 -0.85 -14.30 -3.23
C ARG A 132 -1.82 -13.25 -3.70
N ASN A 133 -1.95 -12.20 -2.91
CA ASN A 133 -2.66 -11.01 -3.31
C ASN A 133 -1.63 -10.04 -3.86
N ILE A 134 -1.87 -9.51 -5.05
CA ILE A 134 -0.98 -8.52 -5.67
C ILE A 134 -1.81 -7.27 -5.87
N ASN A 135 -1.49 -6.22 -5.11
CA ASN A 135 -2.21 -4.96 -5.17
C ASN A 135 -1.28 -3.88 -5.67
N ARG A 136 -1.72 -3.10 -6.64
CA ARG A 136 -0.91 -2.02 -7.20
C ARG A 136 -1.68 -0.72 -7.19
N PHE A 137 -0.95 0.35 -7.03
CA PHE A 137 -1.53 1.68 -7.23
C PHE A 137 -0.49 2.57 -7.90
N TRP A 138 -0.99 3.54 -8.66
CA TRP A 138 -0.16 4.45 -9.45
C TRP A 138 -0.35 5.86 -8.94
N ILE A 139 0.76 6.53 -8.63
CA ILE A 139 0.75 7.91 -8.13
C ILE A 139 1.35 8.81 -9.20
N PRO A 140 0.60 9.80 -9.71
CA PRO A 140 1.13 10.72 -10.70
C PRO A 140 2.30 11.53 -10.15
N LEU A 141 3.30 11.77 -11.00
CA LEU A 141 4.45 12.57 -10.62
C LEU A 141 4.15 14.06 -10.65
N SER A 142 3.07 14.46 -11.29
CA SER A 142 2.70 15.87 -11.32
C SER A 142 1.20 16.07 -11.39
#